data_9e03c4cd97fff7f29048d9d834458cad
#
_entry.id   9e03c4cd97fff7f29048d9d834458cad
#
_cell.length_a   1.000
_cell.length_b   1.000
_cell.length_c   1.000
_cell.angle_alpha   90.00
_cell.angle_beta   90.00
_cell.angle_gamma   90.00
#
_symmetry.space_group_name_H-M   'P 1'
#
loop_
_entity.id
_entity.type
_entity.pdbx_description
1 polymer ?
#
loop_
_entity_poly.entity_id
_entity_poly.type
_entity_poly.pdbx_seq_one_letter_code
_entity_poly.pdbx_strand_id
1 'polypeptide(L)'
;MRKVILASKSPRRQELLKEIVEDFDIVVSTSKEKRPLFVSLKKVPMYLAKQKATEIYKKNKDSLVIGADTVVICNNEILGKPKDKQDAKRMITMLSNKTHIVVTGVYLICKEYKKAFYEVTEVTFKNMSQKEIDSYCELTNIYDKAGAYAIQEDAGQYIEKINGSYTNVVGLPVEALKKYIK
;
A
#
# COMPACT_ATOMS: atom_id res chain seq x y z
N MET A 1 -15.88 -7.23 -22.96
CA MET A 1 -15.00 -6.45 -22.04
C MET A 1 -13.77 -7.27 -21.69
N ARG A 2 -12.61 -6.63 -21.52
CA ARG A 2 -11.39 -7.33 -21.08
C ARG A 2 -11.53 -7.73 -19.64
N LYS A 3 -11.15 -8.96 -19.30
CA LYS A 3 -11.08 -9.44 -17.92
C LYS A 3 -10.04 -8.62 -17.14
N VAL A 4 -10.41 -8.13 -15.96
CA VAL A 4 -9.50 -7.43 -15.04
C VAL A 4 -9.10 -8.37 -13.91
N ILE A 5 -7.83 -8.33 -13.51
CA ILE A 5 -7.30 -9.14 -12.40
C ILE A 5 -6.56 -8.22 -11.43
N LEU A 6 -6.92 -8.27 -10.17
CA LEU A 6 -6.18 -7.64 -9.08
C LEU A 6 -5.16 -8.64 -8.51
N ALA A 7 -3.88 -8.34 -8.67
CA ALA A 7 -2.77 -9.14 -8.13
C ALA A 7 -2.48 -8.80 -6.65
N SER A 8 -3.51 -8.87 -5.80
CA SER A 8 -3.39 -8.54 -4.38
C SER A 8 -4.47 -9.25 -3.55
N LYS A 9 -4.07 -9.75 -2.36
CA LYS A 9 -5.00 -10.32 -1.37
C LYS A 9 -5.60 -9.28 -0.42
N SER A 10 -5.18 -8.01 -0.48
CA SER A 10 -5.62 -6.96 0.44
C SER A 10 -7.11 -6.66 0.26
N PRO A 11 -7.97 -6.85 1.30
CA PRO A 11 -9.39 -6.52 1.22
C PRO A 11 -9.62 -5.03 0.91
N ARG A 12 -8.82 -4.14 1.50
CA ARG A 12 -8.90 -2.69 1.27
C ARG A 12 -8.68 -2.31 -0.20
N ARG A 13 -7.73 -2.96 -0.88
CA ARG A 13 -7.51 -2.75 -2.33
C ARG A 13 -8.66 -3.28 -3.17
N GLN A 14 -9.27 -4.38 -2.76
CA GLN A 14 -10.45 -4.95 -3.43
C GLN A 14 -11.64 -3.99 -3.34
N GLU A 15 -11.89 -3.44 -2.15
CA GLU A 15 -12.95 -2.44 -1.93
C GLU A 15 -12.72 -1.19 -2.78
N LEU A 16 -11.51 -0.63 -2.76
CA LEU A 16 -11.16 0.53 -3.56
C LEU A 16 -11.25 0.26 -5.07
N LEU A 17 -10.85 -0.92 -5.55
CA LEU A 17 -10.94 -1.22 -6.97
C LEU A 17 -12.39 -1.32 -7.45
N LYS A 18 -13.32 -1.80 -6.61
CA LYS A 18 -14.77 -1.84 -6.91
C LYS A 18 -15.37 -0.47 -7.22
N GLU A 19 -14.77 0.61 -6.74
CA GLU A 19 -15.23 1.97 -7.06
C GLU A 19 -15.06 2.35 -8.54
N ILE A 20 -14.17 1.65 -9.27
CA ILE A 20 -13.81 1.99 -10.65
C ILE A 20 -13.85 0.81 -11.63
N VAL A 21 -13.96 -0.42 -11.12
CA VAL A 21 -14.08 -1.65 -11.91
C VAL A 21 -15.17 -2.51 -11.31
N GLU A 22 -16.25 -2.70 -12.06
CA GLU A 22 -17.44 -3.41 -11.60
C GLU A 22 -17.17 -4.90 -11.34
N ASP A 23 -16.39 -5.54 -12.24
CA ASP A 23 -16.07 -6.97 -12.15
C ASP A 23 -14.58 -7.24 -12.37
N PHE A 24 -13.96 -7.97 -11.44
CA PHE A 24 -12.57 -8.38 -11.53
C PHE A 24 -12.29 -9.63 -10.70
N ASP A 25 -11.30 -10.39 -11.14
CA ASP A 25 -10.78 -11.54 -10.38
C ASP A 25 -9.68 -11.11 -9.39
N ILE A 26 -9.53 -11.88 -8.34
CA ILE A 26 -8.44 -11.77 -7.38
C ILE A 26 -7.50 -12.95 -7.58
N VAL A 27 -6.25 -12.67 -7.97
CA VAL A 27 -5.22 -13.71 -8.12
C VAL A 27 -3.97 -13.24 -7.37
N VAL A 28 -3.56 -14.02 -6.36
CA VAL A 28 -2.44 -13.64 -5.50
C VAL A 28 -1.12 -14.17 -6.06
N SER A 29 -0.11 -13.29 -6.14
CA SER A 29 1.27 -13.69 -6.44
C SER A 29 1.82 -14.58 -5.33
N THR A 30 2.45 -15.67 -5.71
CA THR A 30 3.08 -16.64 -4.80
C THR A 30 4.59 -16.52 -4.75
N SER A 31 5.18 -15.78 -5.68
CA SER A 31 6.62 -15.56 -5.74
C SER A 31 7.12 -14.73 -4.57
N LYS A 32 8.31 -15.07 -4.07
CA LYS A 32 8.99 -14.27 -3.04
C LYS A 32 9.36 -12.91 -3.62
N GLU A 33 8.84 -11.85 -3.03
CA GLU A 33 9.13 -10.48 -3.42
C GLU A 33 10.61 -10.14 -3.15
N LYS A 34 11.25 -9.55 -4.14
CA LYS A 34 12.63 -9.07 -4.03
C LYS A 34 12.65 -7.56 -4.04
N ARG A 35 13.05 -6.97 -2.92
CA ARG A 35 13.22 -5.53 -2.83
C ARG A 35 14.34 -5.09 -3.78
N PRO A 36 14.10 -4.10 -4.65
CA PRO A 36 15.14 -3.60 -5.55
C PRO A 36 16.24 -2.89 -4.76
N LEU A 37 17.48 -3.10 -5.16
CA LEU A 37 18.64 -2.38 -4.66
C LEU A 37 18.88 -1.12 -5.50
N PHE A 38 19.51 -0.11 -4.91
CA PHE A 38 19.95 1.12 -5.63
C PHE A 38 18.82 1.92 -6.28
N VAL A 39 17.60 1.87 -5.75
CA VAL A 39 16.48 2.71 -6.18
C VAL A 39 16.00 3.61 -5.04
N SER A 40 15.45 4.77 -5.40
CA SER A 40 14.80 5.65 -4.42
C SER A 40 13.72 4.90 -3.65
N LEU A 41 13.62 5.13 -2.33
CA LEU A 41 12.63 4.48 -1.46
C LEU A 41 11.21 4.65 -1.99
N LYS A 42 10.86 5.81 -2.56
CA LYS A 42 9.57 6.09 -3.17
C LYS A 42 9.24 5.19 -4.37
N LYS A 43 10.25 4.65 -5.06
CA LYS A 43 10.04 3.75 -6.21
C LYS A 43 9.93 2.28 -5.82
N VAL A 44 10.33 1.90 -4.61
CA VAL A 44 10.30 0.50 -4.14
C VAL A 44 8.92 -0.13 -4.32
N PRO A 45 7.79 0.46 -3.86
CA PRO A 45 6.48 -0.18 -3.99
C PRO A 45 6.06 -0.35 -5.45
N MET A 46 6.46 0.53 -6.37
CA MET A 46 6.20 0.38 -7.80
C MET A 46 6.90 -0.85 -8.38
N TYR A 47 8.15 -1.14 -7.97
CA TYR A 47 8.86 -2.35 -8.39
C TYR A 47 8.23 -3.62 -7.83
N LEU A 48 7.78 -3.60 -6.58
CA LEU A 48 7.08 -4.73 -5.97
C LEU A 48 5.72 -4.98 -6.64
N ALA A 49 4.97 -3.93 -6.95
CA ALA A 49 3.75 -4.00 -7.73
C ALA A 49 3.99 -4.63 -9.12
N LYS A 50 5.08 -4.23 -9.80
CA LYS A 50 5.49 -4.80 -11.09
C LYS A 50 5.78 -6.30 -10.99
N GLN A 51 6.49 -6.75 -9.95
CA GLN A 51 6.78 -8.18 -9.76
C GLN A 51 5.49 -8.97 -9.65
N LYS A 52 4.55 -8.55 -8.78
CA LYS A 52 3.24 -9.18 -8.57
C LYS A 52 2.44 -9.27 -9.87
N ALA A 53 2.24 -8.14 -10.54
CA ALA A 53 1.45 -8.11 -11.77
C ALA A 53 2.08 -8.92 -12.90
N THR A 54 3.40 -8.88 -13.05
CA THR A 54 4.09 -9.60 -14.13
C THR A 54 3.99 -11.12 -13.95
N GLU A 55 4.08 -11.62 -12.71
CA GLU A 55 3.89 -13.04 -12.42
C GLU A 55 2.51 -13.52 -12.86
N ILE A 56 1.46 -12.81 -12.43
CA ILE A 56 0.07 -13.18 -12.76
C ILE A 56 -0.19 -13.05 -14.25
N TYR A 57 0.30 -12.01 -14.90
CA TYR A 57 0.15 -11.77 -16.32
C TYR A 57 0.74 -12.90 -17.19
N LYS A 58 1.83 -13.55 -16.76
CA LYS A 58 2.42 -14.68 -17.49
C LYS A 58 1.41 -15.80 -17.81
N LYS A 59 0.45 -16.00 -16.91
CA LYS A 59 -0.60 -17.02 -17.00
C LYS A 59 -1.96 -16.48 -17.48
N ASN A 60 -2.08 -15.14 -17.63
CA ASN A 60 -3.34 -14.45 -17.94
C ASN A 60 -3.12 -13.37 -19.01
N LYS A 61 -2.65 -13.78 -20.20
CA LYS A 61 -2.18 -12.87 -21.26
C LYS A 61 -3.26 -11.99 -21.87
N ASP A 62 -4.52 -12.43 -21.81
CA ASP A 62 -5.68 -11.72 -22.38
C ASP A 62 -6.37 -10.78 -21.37
N SER A 63 -5.81 -10.69 -20.16
CA SER A 63 -6.37 -9.88 -19.06
C SER A 63 -5.57 -8.59 -18.87
N LEU A 64 -6.24 -7.60 -18.27
CA LEU A 64 -5.56 -6.46 -17.63
C LEU A 64 -5.22 -6.86 -16.20
N VAL A 65 -3.94 -6.97 -15.87
CA VAL A 65 -3.50 -7.28 -14.52
C VAL A 65 -3.02 -6.02 -13.82
N ILE A 66 -3.56 -5.78 -12.62
CA ILE A 66 -3.25 -4.64 -11.75
C ILE A 66 -2.51 -5.15 -10.52
N GLY A 67 -1.26 -4.75 -10.36
CA GLY A 67 -0.49 -4.96 -9.13
C GLY A 67 -0.38 -3.68 -8.34
N ALA A 68 -0.40 -3.78 -7.02
CA ALA A 68 -0.17 -2.66 -6.12
C ALA A 68 0.66 -3.09 -4.91
N ASP A 69 1.47 -2.15 -4.41
CA ASP A 69 2.21 -2.31 -3.16
C ASP A 69 2.30 -0.97 -2.43
N THR A 70 2.31 -1.00 -1.09
CA THR A 70 2.28 0.22 -0.27
C THR A 70 3.37 0.14 0.78
N VAL A 71 4.11 1.22 0.95
CA VAL A 71 5.11 1.39 2.00
C VAL A 71 4.89 2.68 2.76
N VAL A 72 5.24 2.68 4.03
CA VAL A 72 5.36 3.86 4.87
C VAL A 72 6.84 4.23 4.94
N ILE A 73 7.18 5.50 4.73
CA ILE A 73 8.56 5.98 4.79
C ILE A 73 8.64 7.10 5.84
N CYS A 74 9.43 6.89 6.87
CA CYS A 74 9.71 7.87 7.91
C CYS A 74 11.21 7.91 8.18
N ASN A 75 11.79 9.10 8.37
CA ASN A 75 13.22 9.28 8.64
C ASN A 75 14.15 8.52 7.66
N ASN A 76 13.81 8.53 6.38
CA ASN A 76 14.55 7.80 5.32
C ASN A 76 14.60 6.27 5.51
N GLU A 77 13.66 5.70 6.28
CA GLU A 77 13.47 4.27 6.50
C GLU A 77 12.12 3.81 5.96
N ILE A 78 12.07 2.66 5.29
CA ILE A 78 10.81 2.00 4.94
C ILE A 78 10.35 1.19 6.14
N LEU A 79 9.19 1.57 6.67
CA LEU A 79 8.47 0.82 7.69
C LEU A 79 7.55 -0.20 6.98
N GLY A 80 7.95 -1.46 7.01
CA GLY A 80 7.14 -2.57 6.52
C GLY A 80 6.08 -2.99 7.55
N LYS A 81 5.64 -4.24 7.45
CA LYS A 81 4.81 -4.85 8.48
C LYS A 81 5.65 -5.11 9.72
N PRO A 82 5.15 -4.83 10.93
CA PRO A 82 5.89 -5.12 12.15
C PRO A 82 6.09 -6.64 12.31
N LYS A 83 7.25 -7.02 12.80
CA LYS A 83 7.62 -8.42 13.02
C LYS A 83 6.99 -8.97 14.30
N ASP A 84 6.88 -8.11 15.30
CA ASP A 84 6.37 -8.39 16.63
C ASP A 84 5.88 -7.09 17.29
N LYS A 85 5.40 -7.20 18.53
CA LYS A 85 4.89 -6.07 19.31
C LYS A 85 5.97 -5.00 19.56
N GLN A 86 7.22 -5.40 19.78
CA GLN A 86 8.31 -4.46 20.02
C GLN A 86 8.63 -3.64 18.77
N ASP A 87 8.63 -4.28 17.60
CA ASP A 87 8.81 -3.58 16.32
C ASP A 87 7.61 -2.67 16.00
N ALA A 88 6.38 -3.08 16.32
CA ALA A 88 5.20 -2.22 16.21
C ALA A 88 5.34 -0.97 17.10
N LYS A 89 5.75 -1.12 18.37
CA LYS A 89 6.00 0.02 19.26
C LYS A 89 7.07 0.95 18.70
N ARG A 90 8.17 0.42 18.19
CA ARG A 90 9.24 1.19 17.54
C ARG A 90 8.67 2.02 16.39
N MET A 91 7.87 1.40 15.52
CA MET A 91 7.26 2.08 14.36
C MET A 91 6.33 3.20 14.81
N ILE A 92 5.38 2.93 15.69
CA ILE A 92 4.41 3.93 16.16
C ILE A 92 5.11 5.08 16.92
N THR A 93 6.10 4.77 17.75
CA THR A 93 6.93 5.79 18.41
C THR A 93 7.65 6.69 17.37
N MET A 94 8.16 6.09 16.31
CA MET A 94 8.82 6.84 15.23
C MET A 94 7.83 7.77 14.48
N LEU A 95 6.58 7.38 14.34
CA LEU A 95 5.54 8.13 13.64
C LEU A 95 4.91 9.22 14.51
N SER A 96 4.84 9.01 15.83
CA SER A 96 4.25 9.95 16.79
C SER A 96 4.85 11.35 16.66
N ASN A 97 4.00 12.37 16.63
CA ASN A 97 4.34 13.79 16.49
C ASN A 97 5.22 14.11 15.24
N LYS A 98 5.04 13.34 14.15
CA LYS A 98 5.82 13.52 12.92
C LYS A 98 4.94 13.42 11.67
N THR A 99 5.43 14.08 10.62
CA THR A 99 4.97 13.87 9.26
C THR A 99 5.84 12.80 8.59
N HIS A 100 5.19 11.81 8.01
CA HIS A 100 5.80 10.77 7.21
C HIS A 100 5.10 10.66 5.86
N ILE A 101 5.60 9.86 4.95
CA ILE A 101 4.95 9.63 3.66
C ILE A 101 4.48 8.20 3.51
N VAL A 102 3.31 8.05 2.93
CA VAL A 102 2.78 6.78 2.43
C VAL A 102 2.88 6.78 0.91
N VAL A 103 3.50 5.75 0.38
CA VAL A 103 3.71 5.61 -1.06
C VAL A 103 3.10 4.31 -1.53
N THR A 104 2.12 4.40 -2.45
CA THR A 104 1.59 3.24 -3.15
C THR A 104 2.08 3.24 -4.58
N GLY A 105 2.77 2.18 -4.96
CA GLY A 105 3.16 1.88 -6.32
C GLY A 105 2.13 1.01 -7.01
N VAL A 106 1.83 1.32 -8.27
CA VAL A 106 0.89 0.59 -9.10
C VAL A 106 1.55 0.19 -10.40
N TYR A 107 1.25 -1.02 -10.86
CA TYR A 107 1.66 -1.52 -12.17
C TYR A 107 0.51 -2.19 -12.88
N LEU A 108 0.21 -1.69 -14.08
CA LEU A 108 -0.78 -2.26 -14.98
C LEU A 108 -0.05 -2.94 -16.13
N ILE A 109 -0.51 -4.12 -16.52
CA ILE A 109 0.01 -4.83 -17.68
C ILE A 109 -1.11 -5.57 -18.41
N CYS A 110 -1.17 -5.35 -19.71
CA CYS A 110 -1.99 -6.10 -20.65
C CYS A 110 -1.25 -6.23 -21.98
N LYS A 111 -1.89 -6.80 -23.00
CA LYS A 111 -1.29 -7.01 -24.32
C LYS A 111 -0.89 -5.69 -24.98
N GLU A 112 -1.71 -4.65 -24.85
CA GLU A 112 -1.57 -3.37 -25.57
C GLU A 112 -0.64 -2.39 -24.88
N TYR A 113 -0.57 -2.44 -23.53
CA TYR A 113 0.26 -1.49 -22.79
C TYR A 113 0.77 -2.03 -21.46
N LYS A 114 1.77 -1.33 -20.96
CA LYS A 114 2.29 -1.44 -19.58
C LYS A 114 2.38 -0.04 -19.01
N LYS A 115 1.90 0.14 -17.79
CA LYS A 115 1.98 1.41 -17.08
C LYS A 115 2.47 1.20 -15.66
N ALA A 116 3.45 1.99 -15.24
CA ALA A 116 3.94 2.04 -13.87
C ALA A 116 3.85 3.46 -13.36
N PHE A 117 3.36 3.64 -12.14
CA PHE A 117 3.37 4.91 -11.43
C PHE A 117 3.36 4.67 -9.91
N TYR A 118 3.61 5.71 -9.16
CA TYR A 118 3.41 5.72 -7.71
C TYR A 118 2.78 7.04 -7.28
N GLU A 119 2.03 6.98 -6.20
CA GLU A 119 1.41 8.14 -5.55
C GLU A 119 2.04 8.34 -4.18
N VAL A 120 2.20 9.59 -3.75
CA VAL A 120 2.79 9.97 -2.47
C VAL A 120 1.78 10.80 -1.69
N THR A 121 1.54 10.46 -0.45
CA THR A 121 0.70 11.21 0.48
C THR A 121 1.45 11.44 1.78
N GLU A 122 1.46 12.67 2.26
CA GLU A 122 1.98 13.01 3.58
C GLU A 122 0.91 12.77 4.63
N VAL A 123 1.30 12.13 5.72
CA VAL A 123 0.43 11.86 6.88
C VAL A 123 1.15 12.38 8.12
N THR A 124 0.47 13.24 8.89
CA THR A 124 0.97 13.78 10.15
C THR A 124 0.25 13.11 11.30
N PHE A 125 1.01 12.52 12.21
CA PHE A 125 0.48 11.97 13.47
C PHE A 125 0.50 13.02 14.56
N LYS A 126 -0.55 13.05 15.39
CA LYS A 126 -0.57 13.74 16.68
C LYS A 126 0.52 13.18 17.58
N ASN A 127 0.85 13.93 18.62
CA ASN A 127 1.68 13.42 19.69
C ASN A 127 0.92 12.30 20.44
N MET A 128 1.55 11.14 20.58
CA MET A 128 1.03 10.01 21.36
C MET A 128 1.87 9.83 22.60
N SER A 129 1.22 9.75 23.75
CA SER A 129 1.86 9.38 25.01
C SER A 129 2.32 7.92 24.97
N GLN A 130 3.27 7.55 25.83
CA GLN A 130 3.74 6.16 25.94
C GLN A 130 2.58 5.19 26.22
N LYS A 131 1.62 5.60 27.07
CA LYS A 131 0.44 4.80 27.42
C LYS A 131 -0.46 4.55 26.19
N GLU A 132 -0.65 5.54 25.33
CA GLU A 132 -1.42 5.40 24.09
C GLU A 132 -0.71 4.49 23.09
N ILE A 133 0.61 4.63 22.94
CA ILE A 133 1.42 3.74 22.08
C ILE A 133 1.33 2.31 22.59
N ASP A 134 1.46 2.09 23.89
CA ASP A 134 1.39 0.77 24.49
C ASP A 134 0.02 0.13 24.28
N SER A 135 -1.06 0.89 24.55
CA SER A 135 -2.44 0.42 24.33
C SER A 135 -2.72 0.13 22.85
N TYR A 136 -2.27 0.99 21.95
CA TYR A 136 -2.42 0.78 20.51
C TYR A 136 -1.72 -0.49 20.02
N CYS A 137 -0.54 -0.79 20.53
CA CYS A 137 0.24 -1.96 20.14
C CYS A 137 -0.27 -3.29 20.75
N GLU A 138 -1.31 -3.27 21.61
CA GLU A 138 -2.05 -4.47 22.00
C GLU A 138 -3.02 -4.97 20.92
N LEU A 139 -3.37 -4.12 19.95
CA LEU A 139 -4.26 -4.48 18.86
C LEU A 139 -3.63 -5.58 17.98
N THR A 140 -4.41 -6.58 17.64
CA THR A 140 -3.95 -7.71 16.83
C THR A 140 -4.00 -7.44 15.33
N ASN A 141 -4.79 -6.48 14.92
CA ASN A 141 -5.02 -6.13 13.51
C ASN A 141 -3.96 -5.22 12.88
N ILE A 142 -2.91 -4.83 13.64
CA ILE A 142 -1.84 -3.94 13.15
C ILE A 142 -0.70 -4.66 12.41
N TYR A 143 -0.55 -5.97 12.63
CA TYR A 143 0.60 -6.76 12.13
C TYR A 143 0.58 -7.04 10.63
N ASP A 144 -0.54 -6.84 9.96
CA ASP A 144 -0.66 -6.99 8.51
C ASP A 144 -0.47 -5.65 7.74
N LYS A 145 -0.14 -4.57 8.45
CA LYS A 145 -0.10 -3.19 7.93
C LYS A 145 1.30 -2.60 7.90
N ALA A 146 1.64 -1.94 6.81
CA ALA A 146 2.88 -1.17 6.71
C ALA A 146 2.88 -0.02 7.74
N GLY A 147 3.97 0.14 8.48
CA GLY A 147 4.06 1.14 9.55
C GLY A 147 3.20 0.83 10.77
N ALA A 148 2.66 -0.39 10.88
CA ALA A 148 1.80 -0.85 11.98
C ALA A 148 0.49 -0.06 12.13
N TYR A 149 -0.05 0.58 11.07
CA TYR A 149 -1.30 1.33 11.18
C TYR A 149 -2.17 1.28 9.91
N ALA A 150 -3.47 1.51 10.10
CA ALA A 150 -4.42 1.78 9.03
C ALA A 150 -5.26 3.00 9.37
N ILE A 151 -5.35 3.92 8.41
CA ILE A 151 -6.09 5.18 8.56
C ILE A 151 -7.59 5.00 8.77
N GLN A 152 -8.15 3.90 8.25
CA GLN A 152 -9.57 3.56 8.33
C GLN A 152 -9.97 2.92 9.67
N GLU A 153 -8.98 2.60 10.52
CA GLU A 153 -9.15 1.86 11.75
C GLU A 153 -8.70 2.71 12.97
N ASP A 154 -8.32 2.08 14.04
CA ASP A 154 -7.97 2.70 15.33
C ASP A 154 -6.92 3.82 15.23
N ALA A 155 -6.06 3.79 14.21
CA ALA A 155 -5.06 4.85 14.01
C ALA A 155 -5.67 6.18 13.57
N GLY A 156 -6.88 6.19 13.01
CA GLY A 156 -7.52 7.41 12.50
C GLY A 156 -7.61 8.53 13.54
N GLN A 157 -7.84 8.20 14.81
CA GLN A 157 -7.90 9.16 15.92
C GLN A 157 -6.56 9.89 16.19
N TYR A 158 -5.45 9.27 15.83
CA TYR A 158 -4.09 9.81 16.00
C TYR A 158 -3.59 10.55 14.78
N ILE A 159 -4.35 10.60 13.69
CA ILE A 159 -3.97 11.36 12.50
C ILE A 159 -4.43 12.80 12.67
N GLU A 160 -3.49 13.73 12.53
CA GLU A 160 -3.73 15.16 12.57
C GLU A 160 -4.05 15.73 11.18
N LYS A 161 -3.29 15.29 10.17
CA LYS A 161 -3.40 15.83 8.81
C LYS A 161 -3.02 14.81 7.76
N ILE A 162 -3.71 14.88 6.62
CA ILE A 162 -3.38 14.17 5.37
C ILE A 162 -3.23 15.23 4.28
N ASN A 163 -2.11 15.17 3.56
CA ASN A 163 -1.84 16.01 2.41
C ASN A 163 -1.56 15.13 1.19
N GLY A 164 -2.56 14.96 0.33
CA GLY A 164 -2.56 14.07 -0.83
C GLY A 164 -3.78 13.15 -0.88
N SER A 165 -3.68 12.02 -1.58
CA SER A 165 -4.78 11.08 -1.78
C SER A 165 -5.01 10.18 -0.56
N TYR A 166 -6.25 10.19 -0.05
CA TYR A 166 -6.69 9.27 1.00
C TYR A 166 -6.64 7.80 0.53
N THR A 167 -7.11 7.55 -0.70
CA THR A 167 -7.13 6.19 -1.27
C THR A 167 -5.72 5.63 -1.47
N ASN A 168 -4.73 6.51 -1.72
CA ASN A 168 -3.31 6.13 -1.70
C ASN A 168 -2.88 5.63 -0.31
N VAL A 169 -3.26 6.29 0.76
CA VAL A 169 -2.92 5.87 2.14
C VAL A 169 -3.58 4.54 2.48
N VAL A 170 -4.81 4.32 2.05
CA VAL A 170 -5.53 3.04 2.21
C VAL A 170 -4.86 1.90 1.44
N GLY A 171 -4.23 2.21 0.29
CA GLY A 171 -3.39 1.25 -0.43
C GLY A 171 -3.65 1.08 -1.93
N LEU A 172 -4.52 1.91 -2.54
CA LEU A 172 -4.73 1.95 -3.99
C LEU A 172 -5.18 3.36 -4.40
N PRO A 173 -4.36 4.15 -5.11
CA PRO A 173 -4.70 5.52 -5.50
C PRO A 173 -5.72 5.51 -6.66
N VAL A 174 -7.01 5.45 -6.32
CA VAL A 174 -8.14 5.27 -7.25
C VAL A 174 -8.19 6.38 -8.28
N GLU A 175 -8.01 7.63 -7.87
CA GLU A 175 -8.10 8.81 -8.74
C GLU A 175 -7.00 8.80 -9.83
N ALA A 176 -5.81 8.37 -9.45
CA ALA A 176 -4.70 8.23 -10.40
C ALA A 176 -4.88 6.98 -11.28
N LEU A 177 -5.34 5.87 -10.71
CA LEU A 177 -5.54 4.60 -11.41
C LEU A 177 -6.64 4.69 -12.47
N LYS A 178 -7.73 5.39 -12.19
CA LYS A 178 -8.89 5.59 -13.10
C LYS A 178 -8.49 6.13 -14.48
N LYS A 179 -7.40 6.90 -14.56
CA LYS A 179 -6.87 7.45 -15.83
C LYS A 179 -6.34 6.39 -16.80
N TYR A 180 -6.05 5.19 -16.31
CA TYR A 180 -5.40 4.10 -17.05
C TYR A 180 -6.28 2.86 -17.23
N ILE A 181 -7.46 2.83 -16.61
CA ILE A 181 -8.46 1.78 -16.83
C ILE A 181 -9.48 2.33 -17.82
N LYS A 182 -9.48 1.76 -19.03
CA LYS A 182 -10.42 2.08 -20.12
C LYS A 182 -11.25 0.84 -20.42
#